data_cd3648abbc0b7236080eb41a7a40e94a
#
_entry.id   cd3648abbc0b7236080eb41a7a40e94a
#
_cell.length_a   1.000
_cell.length_b   1.000
_cell.length_c   1.000
_cell.angle_alpha   90.00
_cell.angle_beta   90.00
_cell.angle_gamma   90.00
#
_symmetry.space_group_name_H-M   'P 1'
#
loop_
_entity.id
_entity.type
_entity.pdbx_description
1 polymer ?
#
loop_
_entity_poly.entity_id
_entity_poly.type
_entity_poly.pdbx_seq_one_letter_code
_entity_poly.pdbx_strand_id
1 'polypeptide(L)'
;MNLILASQSPRRRELLSFIQKDFQVCASNAEEIIPDGLKPHEVVMHLAKIKAEQVAHEHLEAVVIGADTVVVLDGQIMGKPKDHEDCVRMISALSGREHEVFTGVAIVANGRTDSFYQRTAVRFLKLTKEEIDWYASLDEPYDKAGAYGIQGYGSLLIEGINGDYFNVMGLPVSLLARHLKEIAQ
;
A
#
# COMPACT_ATOMS: atom_id res chain seq x y z
N MET A 1 7.47 -22.67 -7.17
CA MET A 1 8.08 -21.69 -6.25
C MET A 1 7.19 -21.60 -5.02
N ASN A 2 7.72 -21.84 -3.83
CA ASN A 2 6.96 -21.66 -2.59
C ASN A 2 6.89 -20.15 -2.29
N LEU A 3 5.74 -19.53 -2.52
CA LEU A 3 5.54 -18.08 -2.40
C LEU A 3 4.70 -17.76 -1.17
N ILE A 4 5.13 -16.78 -0.39
CA ILE A 4 4.43 -16.31 0.82
C ILE A 4 4.20 -14.80 0.72
N LEU A 5 2.98 -14.37 0.99
CA LEU A 5 2.61 -12.95 1.16
C LEU A 5 2.62 -12.59 2.64
N ALA A 6 3.55 -11.73 3.05
CA ALA A 6 3.68 -11.23 4.42
C ALA A 6 2.71 -10.05 4.68
N SER A 7 1.41 -10.26 4.44
CA SER A 7 0.39 -9.22 4.59
C SER A 7 -1.00 -9.81 4.82
N GLN A 8 -1.78 -9.22 5.72
CA GLN A 8 -3.21 -9.56 5.93
C GLN A 8 -4.15 -8.85 4.96
N SER A 9 -3.67 -7.92 4.13
CA SER A 9 -4.50 -7.12 3.24
C SER A 9 -5.23 -7.99 2.21
N PRO A 10 -6.58 -8.01 2.19
CA PRO A 10 -7.35 -8.74 1.19
C PRO A 10 -7.05 -8.26 -0.24
N ARG A 11 -6.83 -6.95 -0.40
CA ARG A 11 -6.49 -6.33 -1.69
C ARG A 11 -5.16 -6.85 -2.23
N ARG A 12 -4.11 -6.90 -1.39
CA ARG A 12 -2.80 -7.45 -1.80
C ARG A 12 -2.87 -8.93 -2.15
N ARG A 13 -3.69 -9.69 -1.41
CA ARG A 13 -3.94 -11.10 -1.72
C ARG A 13 -4.60 -11.27 -3.09
N GLU A 14 -5.63 -10.48 -3.38
CA GLU A 14 -6.30 -10.46 -4.69
C GLU A 14 -5.30 -10.13 -5.81
N LEU A 15 -4.51 -9.05 -5.63
CA LEU A 15 -3.54 -8.59 -6.62
C LEU A 15 -2.42 -9.60 -6.88
N LEU A 16 -1.90 -10.25 -5.84
CA LEU A 16 -0.87 -11.27 -6.01
C LEU A 16 -1.39 -12.49 -6.79
N SER A 17 -2.68 -12.81 -6.68
CA SER A 17 -3.30 -13.91 -7.42
C SER A 17 -3.27 -13.74 -8.94
N PHE A 18 -3.08 -12.51 -9.45
CA PHE A 18 -2.87 -12.25 -10.89
C PHE A 18 -1.49 -12.71 -11.38
N ILE A 19 -0.51 -12.78 -10.48
CA ILE A 19 0.86 -13.24 -10.80
C ILE A 19 0.98 -14.74 -10.57
N GLN A 20 0.53 -15.22 -9.42
CA GLN A 20 0.57 -16.62 -9.02
C GLN A 20 -0.65 -16.96 -8.17
N LYS A 21 -1.35 -18.05 -8.52
CA LYS A 21 -2.57 -18.46 -7.81
C LYS A 21 -2.25 -19.20 -6.50
N ASP A 22 -1.19 -19.99 -6.51
CA ASP A 22 -0.80 -20.81 -5.37
C ASP A 22 0.27 -20.09 -4.56
N PHE A 23 -0.13 -19.48 -3.44
CA PHE A 23 0.74 -18.85 -2.45
C PHE A 23 0.13 -18.95 -1.06
N GLN A 24 0.96 -18.85 -0.05
CA GLN A 24 0.53 -18.79 1.34
C GLN A 24 0.42 -17.35 1.81
N VAL A 25 -0.41 -17.11 2.81
CA VAL A 25 -0.51 -15.82 3.51
C VAL A 25 -0.03 -16.03 4.94
N CYS A 26 1.02 -15.31 5.31
CA CYS A 26 1.57 -15.30 6.65
C CYS A 26 1.74 -13.83 7.08
N ALA A 27 0.88 -13.38 8.01
CA ALA A 27 0.96 -12.00 8.49
C ALA A 27 2.25 -11.76 9.27
N SER A 28 2.93 -10.66 8.98
CA SER A 28 4.03 -10.21 9.81
C SER A 28 3.52 -9.60 11.12
N ASN A 29 4.18 -9.94 12.22
CA ASN A 29 4.01 -9.33 13.53
C ASN A 29 5.20 -8.42 13.88
N ALA A 30 5.99 -8.02 12.90
CA ALA A 30 7.14 -7.14 13.12
C ALA A 30 6.71 -5.78 13.65
N GLU A 31 7.48 -5.24 14.57
CA GLU A 31 7.29 -3.87 15.05
C GLU A 31 7.67 -2.88 13.93
N GLU A 32 6.73 -2.03 13.55
CA GLU A 32 6.90 -1.06 12.47
C GLU A 32 7.59 0.21 12.96
N ILE A 33 8.87 0.10 13.32
CA ILE A 33 9.69 1.24 13.74
C ILE A 33 10.20 1.97 12.50
N ILE A 34 9.83 3.25 12.36
CA ILE A 34 10.27 4.11 11.26
C ILE A 34 11.39 5.01 11.77
N PRO A 35 12.62 4.90 11.22
CA PRO A 35 13.69 5.83 11.53
C PRO A 35 13.35 7.27 11.14
N ASP A 36 13.79 8.23 11.93
CA ASP A 36 13.59 9.65 11.63
C ASP A 36 14.29 10.06 10.33
N GLY A 37 13.69 11.00 9.60
CA GLY A 37 14.27 11.61 8.43
C GLY A 37 14.14 10.84 7.11
N LEU A 38 13.47 9.69 7.10
CA LEU A 38 13.21 8.96 5.87
C LEU A 38 12.17 9.69 5.00
N LYS A 39 12.43 9.68 3.68
CA LYS A 39 11.44 10.14 2.69
C LYS A 39 10.32 9.10 2.54
N PRO A 40 9.13 9.48 2.04
CA PRO A 40 8.00 8.55 1.92
C PRO A 40 8.30 7.23 1.20
N HIS A 41 9.06 7.25 0.10
CA HIS A 41 9.46 6.06 -0.62
C HIS A 41 10.43 5.17 0.18
N GLU A 42 11.30 5.78 0.99
CA GLU A 42 12.21 5.04 1.87
C GLU A 42 11.43 4.39 3.03
N VAL A 43 10.41 5.08 3.57
CA VAL A 43 9.53 4.55 4.62
C VAL A 43 8.83 3.28 4.14
N VAL A 44 8.17 3.32 2.97
CA VAL A 44 7.43 2.15 2.48
C VAL A 44 8.34 0.97 2.12
N MET A 45 9.54 1.22 1.59
CA MET A 45 10.52 0.16 1.33
C MET A 45 11.04 -0.44 2.64
N HIS A 46 11.32 0.39 3.64
CA HIS A 46 11.77 -0.05 4.96
C HIS A 46 10.72 -0.93 5.65
N LEU A 47 9.46 -0.49 5.68
CA LEU A 47 8.37 -1.25 6.30
C LEU A 47 8.07 -2.55 5.53
N ALA A 48 8.10 -2.51 4.20
CA ALA A 48 7.96 -3.71 3.37
C ALA A 48 9.07 -4.73 3.67
N LYS A 49 10.31 -4.26 3.81
CA LYS A 49 11.47 -5.09 4.14
C LYS A 49 11.34 -5.74 5.51
N ILE A 50 11.03 -4.99 6.56
CA ILE A 50 10.82 -5.53 7.92
C ILE A 50 9.78 -6.65 7.90
N LYS A 51 8.64 -6.42 7.22
CA LYS A 51 7.56 -7.41 7.12
C LYS A 51 8.01 -8.68 6.40
N ALA A 52 8.72 -8.54 5.29
CA ALA A 52 9.19 -9.68 4.51
C ALA A 52 10.26 -10.47 5.26
N GLU A 53 11.25 -9.80 5.85
CA GLU A 53 12.37 -10.44 6.54
C GLU A 53 11.92 -11.20 7.80
N GLN A 54 10.98 -10.63 8.57
CA GLN A 54 10.45 -11.32 9.75
C GLN A 54 9.79 -12.66 9.38
N VAL A 55 8.96 -12.67 8.32
CA VAL A 55 8.32 -13.92 7.86
C VAL A 55 9.34 -14.87 7.22
N ALA A 56 10.30 -14.35 6.45
CA ALA A 56 11.32 -15.17 5.80
C ALA A 56 12.23 -15.89 6.79
N HIS A 57 12.43 -15.32 7.98
CA HIS A 57 13.22 -15.96 9.04
C HIS A 57 12.62 -17.32 9.49
N GLU A 58 11.29 -17.46 9.43
CA GLU A 58 10.57 -18.67 9.77
C GLU A 58 10.35 -19.60 8.54
N HIS A 59 10.62 -19.10 7.32
CA HIS A 59 10.35 -19.79 6.05
C HIS A 59 11.54 -19.73 5.08
N LEU A 60 12.68 -20.27 5.46
CA LEU A 60 13.98 -20.12 4.77
C LEU A 60 13.99 -20.55 3.29
N GLU A 61 13.14 -21.54 2.92
CA GLU A 61 13.04 -22.09 1.55
C GLU A 61 11.97 -21.38 0.70
N ALA A 62 11.31 -20.35 1.26
CA ALA A 62 10.25 -19.66 0.56
C ALA A 62 10.74 -18.33 -0.06
N VAL A 63 10.03 -17.89 -1.09
CA VAL A 63 10.10 -16.51 -1.57
C VAL A 63 9.03 -15.71 -0.84
N VAL A 64 9.44 -14.74 -0.03
CA VAL A 64 8.51 -13.96 0.81
C VAL A 64 8.37 -12.55 0.28
N ILE A 65 7.14 -12.10 0.10
CA ILE A 65 6.79 -10.74 -0.36
C ILE A 65 6.19 -9.95 0.79
N GLY A 66 6.84 -8.85 1.15
CA GLY A 66 6.29 -7.81 2.02
C GLY A 66 5.90 -6.58 1.22
N ALA A 67 4.90 -5.84 1.66
CA ALA A 67 4.52 -4.57 1.05
C ALA A 67 3.98 -3.59 2.09
N ASP A 68 4.18 -2.30 1.83
CA ASP A 68 3.61 -1.21 2.61
C ASP A 68 3.17 -0.07 1.70
N THR A 69 2.13 0.68 2.10
CA THR A 69 1.54 1.75 1.28
C THR A 69 1.25 2.96 2.14
N VAL A 70 1.67 4.13 1.66
CA VAL A 70 1.37 5.42 2.29
C VAL A 70 0.76 6.40 1.29
N VAL A 71 -0.10 7.27 1.80
CA VAL A 71 -0.61 8.45 1.09
C VAL A 71 0.17 9.66 1.56
N VAL A 72 0.57 10.54 0.65
CA VAL A 72 1.41 11.69 0.93
C VAL A 72 0.76 12.96 0.35
N LEU A 73 0.53 13.94 1.20
CA LEU A 73 0.07 15.27 0.81
C LEU A 73 1.08 16.31 1.30
N ASP A 74 1.56 17.17 0.40
CA ASP A 74 2.55 18.22 0.72
C ASP A 74 3.81 17.67 1.43
N GLY A 75 4.25 16.48 1.04
CA GLY A 75 5.39 15.80 1.66
C GLY A 75 5.12 15.14 3.02
N GLN A 76 3.89 15.24 3.53
CA GLN A 76 3.49 14.64 4.81
C GLN A 76 2.75 13.32 4.59
N ILE A 77 3.18 12.28 5.29
CA ILE A 77 2.50 10.98 5.27
C ILE A 77 1.18 11.08 6.03
N MET A 78 0.11 10.67 5.37
CA MET A 78 -1.22 10.54 5.93
C MET A 78 -1.45 9.09 6.35
N GLY A 79 -1.62 8.85 7.65
CA GLY A 79 -1.96 7.53 8.20
C GLY A 79 -3.42 7.15 7.97
N LYS A 80 -3.90 6.18 8.73
CA LYS A 80 -5.32 5.85 8.82
C LYS A 80 -6.05 6.87 9.68
N PRO A 81 -7.32 7.19 9.39
CA PRO A 81 -8.11 8.07 10.26
C PRO A 81 -8.35 7.42 11.61
N LYS A 82 -8.26 8.21 12.66
CA LYS A 82 -8.46 7.76 14.06
C LYS A 82 -9.94 7.63 14.41
N ASP A 83 -10.75 8.50 13.83
CA ASP A 83 -12.18 8.64 14.08
C ASP A 83 -12.85 9.36 12.90
N HIS A 84 -14.15 9.64 13.02
CA HIS A 84 -14.95 10.31 12.01
C HIS A 84 -14.45 11.74 11.72
N GLU A 85 -14.10 12.51 12.75
CA GLU A 85 -13.64 13.89 12.58
C GLU A 85 -12.30 13.93 11.85
N ASP A 86 -11.39 12.99 12.17
CA ASP A 86 -10.11 12.86 11.49
C ASP A 86 -10.29 12.42 10.03
N CYS A 87 -11.24 11.51 9.75
CA CYS A 87 -11.61 11.14 8.39
C CYS A 87 -12.09 12.35 7.57
N VAL A 88 -13.04 13.12 8.10
CA VAL A 88 -13.55 14.35 7.47
C VAL A 88 -12.40 15.34 7.20
N ARG A 89 -11.52 15.54 8.18
CA ARG A 89 -10.34 16.41 8.04
C ARG A 89 -9.42 15.93 6.91
N MET A 90 -9.14 14.63 6.83
CA MET A 90 -8.25 14.03 5.83
C MET A 90 -8.84 14.15 4.42
N ILE A 91 -10.09 13.76 4.22
CA ILE A 91 -10.78 13.86 2.91
C ILE A 91 -10.92 15.33 2.48
N SER A 92 -11.22 16.24 3.41
CA SER A 92 -11.26 17.68 3.13
C SER A 92 -9.91 18.23 2.66
N ALA A 93 -8.81 17.77 3.26
CA ALA A 93 -7.46 18.16 2.86
C ALA A 93 -7.09 17.68 1.45
N LEU A 94 -7.61 16.53 1.01
CA LEU A 94 -7.39 15.96 -0.32
C LEU A 94 -8.32 16.57 -1.39
N SER A 95 -9.47 17.11 -1.01
CA SER A 95 -10.50 17.63 -1.92
C SER A 95 -9.95 18.67 -2.91
N GLY A 96 -10.15 18.44 -4.22
CA GLY A 96 -9.72 19.33 -5.30
C GLY A 96 -8.21 19.39 -5.51
N ARG A 97 -7.44 18.47 -4.91
CA ARG A 97 -5.98 18.49 -4.92
C ARG A 97 -5.40 17.18 -5.48
N GLU A 98 -4.14 17.28 -5.88
CA GLU A 98 -3.31 16.12 -6.20
C GLU A 98 -2.47 15.73 -4.99
N HIS A 99 -2.37 14.44 -4.76
CA HIS A 99 -1.53 13.84 -3.74
C HIS A 99 -0.82 12.60 -4.30
N GLU A 100 0.07 12.00 -3.54
CA GLU A 100 0.88 10.88 -3.99
C GLU A 100 0.58 9.64 -3.17
N VAL A 101 0.60 8.49 -3.84
CA VAL A 101 0.55 7.17 -3.20
C VAL A 101 1.84 6.43 -3.52
N PHE A 102 2.54 6.01 -2.47
CA PHE A 102 3.73 5.18 -2.59
C PHE A 102 3.44 3.80 -2.04
N THR A 103 3.76 2.77 -2.81
CA THR A 103 3.83 1.39 -2.30
C THR A 103 5.25 0.88 -2.44
N GLY A 104 5.84 0.48 -1.32
CA GLY A 104 7.09 -0.26 -1.25
C GLY A 104 6.82 -1.76 -1.25
N VAL A 105 7.70 -2.49 -1.91
CA VAL A 105 7.70 -3.95 -1.94
C VAL A 105 9.08 -4.45 -1.60
N ALA A 106 9.17 -5.52 -0.82
CA ALA A 106 10.39 -6.26 -0.58
C ALA A 106 10.17 -7.74 -0.89
N ILE A 107 11.12 -8.36 -1.57
CA ILE A 107 11.15 -9.79 -1.87
C ILE A 107 12.36 -10.38 -1.18
N VAL A 108 12.15 -11.35 -0.30
CA VAL A 108 13.22 -12.10 0.35
C VAL A 108 13.26 -13.50 -0.24
N ALA A 109 14.42 -13.88 -0.79
CA ALA A 109 14.65 -15.19 -1.37
C ALA A 109 16.12 -15.58 -1.23
N ASN A 110 16.41 -16.84 -0.84
CA ASN A 110 17.77 -17.36 -0.75
C ASN A 110 18.71 -16.47 0.09
N GLY A 111 18.22 -15.88 1.17
CA GLY A 111 18.99 -14.99 2.06
C GLY A 111 19.30 -13.61 1.47
N ARG A 112 18.69 -13.23 0.35
CA ARG A 112 18.85 -11.92 -0.27
C ARG A 112 17.52 -11.18 -0.23
N THR A 113 17.58 -9.85 -0.07
CA THR A 113 16.42 -8.97 -0.11
C THR A 113 16.55 -8.05 -1.31
N ASP A 114 15.56 -8.08 -2.19
CA ASP A 114 15.34 -7.08 -3.24
C ASP A 114 14.18 -6.17 -2.80
N SER A 115 14.35 -4.84 -2.90
CA SER A 115 13.31 -3.89 -2.52
C SER A 115 13.20 -2.75 -3.51
N PHE A 116 11.98 -2.39 -3.83
CA PHE A 116 11.63 -1.32 -4.77
C PHE A 116 10.35 -0.62 -4.34
N TYR A 117 10.02 0.49 -4.98
CA TYR A 117 8.76 1.20 -4.78
C TYR A 117 8.14 1.64 -6.09
N GLN A 118 6.85 1.91 -6.04
CA GLN A 118 6.07 2.55 -7.10
C GLN A 118 5.39 3.80 -6.53
N ARG A 119 5.33 4.86 -7.36
CA ARG A 119 4.62 6.10 -7.06
C ARG A 119 3.49 6.29 -8.06
N THR A 120 2.34 6.79 -7.58
CA THR A 120 1.21 7.20 -8.40
C THR A 120 0.67 8.52 -7.85
N ALA A 121 0.48 9.50 -8.73
CA ALA A 121 -0.24 10.72 -8.38
C ALA A 121 -1.75 10.47 -8.53
N VAL A 122 -2.51 10.91 -7.53
CA VAL A 122 -3.98 10.81 -7.50
C VAL A 122 -4.57 12.21 -7.34
N ARG A 123 -5.51 12.57 -8.21
CA ARG A 123 -6.23 13.84 -8.14
C ARG A 123 -7.65 13.61 -7.68
N PHE A 124 -8.07 14.32 -6.64
CA PHE A 124 -9.45 14.33 -6.18
C PHE A 124 -10.28 15.40 -6.89
N LEU A 125 -11.56 15.08 -7.09
CA LEU A 125 -12.58 16.07 -7.41
C LEU A 125 -12.67 17.10 -6.29
N LYS A 126 -13.15 18.31 -6.61
CA LYS A 126 -13.53 19.28 -5.60
C LYS A 126 -14.84 18.83 -4.95
N LEU A 127 -14.75 18.32 -3.73
CA LEU A 127 -15.87 17.73 -3.01
C LEU A 127 -16.67 18.77 -2.25
N THR A 128 -17.98 18.56 -2.16
CA THR A 128 -18.86 19.32 -1.27
C THR A 128 -18.77 18.78 0.15
N LYS A 129 -19.28 19.55 1.10
CA LYS A 129 -19.36 19.09 2.51
C LYS A 129 -20.20 17.84 2.64
N GLU A 130 -21.31 17.77 1.93
CA GLU A 130 -22.24 16.63 1.93
C GLU A 130 -21.57 15.34 1.41
N GLU A 131 -20.76 15.44 0.35
CA GLU A 131 -19.98 14.30 -0.19
C GLU A 131 -18.93 13.80 0.81
N ILE A 132 -18.25 14.73 1.47
CA ILE A 132 -17.25 14.39 2.50
C ILE A 132 -17.91 13.72 3.70
N ASP A 133 -18.99 14.31 4.23
CA ASP A 133 -19.73 13.78 5.39
C ASP A 133 -20.32 12.39 5.06
N TRP A 134 -20.89 12.25 3.85
CA TRP A 134 -21.40 10.96 3.38
C TRP A 134 -20.31 9.89 3.35
N TYR A 135 -19.16 10.17 2.71
CA TYR A 135 -18.09 9.18 2.59
C TYR A 135 -17.51 8.82 3.97
N ALA A 136 -17.32 9.80 4.85
CA ALA A 136 -16.85 9.58 6.21
C ALA A 136 -17.84 8.78 7.07
N SER A 137 -19.14 8.73 6.69
CA SER A 137 -20.13 7.90 7.39
C SER A 137 -20.07 6.41 7.05
N LEU A 138 -19.29 6.03 6.03
CA LEU A 138 -19.09 4.63 5.61
C LEU A 138 -18.02 3.95 6.46
N ASP A 139 -17.99 2.62 6.45
CA ASP A 139 -16.92 1.84 7.09
C ASP A 139 -15.64 1.80 6.24
N GLU A 140 -15.76 2.09 4.93
CA GLU A 140 -14.68 1.95 3.94
C GLU A 140 -13.40 2.75 4.26
N PRO A 141 -13.43 4.02 4.74
CA PRO A 141 -12.23 4.82 4.92
C PRO A 141 -11.29 4.35 6.05
N TYR A 142 -11.80 3.69 7.07
CA TYR A 142 -11.12 3.57 8.38
C TYR A 142 -9.97 2.58 8.43
N ASP A 143 -9.85 1.67 7.48
CA ASP A 143 -8.73 0.73 7.37
C ASP A 143 -7.65 1.17 6.36
N LYS A 144 -7.78 2.40 5.80
CA LYS A 144 -6.96 2.86 4.67
C LYS A 144 -6.11 4.09 5.00
N ALA A 145 -4.86 4.09 4.55
CA ALA A 145 -4.02 5.29 4.56
C ALA A 145 -4.67 6.39 3.71
N GLY A 146 -4.63 7.64 4.19
CA GLY A 146 -5.29 8.77 3.53
C GLY A 146 -6.81 8.75 3.63
N ALA A 147 -7.41 7.83 4.40
CA ALA A 147 -8.83 7.67 4.62
C ALA A 147 -9.65 7.36 3.36
N TYR A 148 -9.07 6.80 2.28
CA TYR A 148 -9.84 6.42 1.09
C TYR A 148 -9.27 5.18 0.39
N GLY A 149 -10.12 4.54 -0.43
CA GLY A 149 -9.72 3.50 -1.36
C GLY A 149 -10.08 3.87 -2.79
N ILE A 150 -9.21 3.53 -3.76
CA ILE A 150 -9.50 3.76 -5.18
C ILE A 150 -10.60 2.83 -5.72
N GLN A 151 -10.83 1.70 -5.05
CA GLN A 151 -11.95 0.80 -5.28
C GLN A 151 -13.17 1.24 -4.46
N GLY A 152 -14.32 0.67 -4.75
CA GLY A 152 -15.54 0.93 -3.98
C GLY A 152 -16.02 2.36 -4.08
N TYR A 153 -16.53 2.89 -3.00
CA TYR A 153 -17.12 4.23 -2.95
C TYR A 153 -16.08 5.34 -3.07
N GLY A 154 -14.84 5.12 -2.64
CA GLY A 154 -13.76 6.09 -2.81
C GLY A 154 -13.44 6.40 -4.26
N SER A 155 -13.82 5.54 -5.22
CA SER A 155 -13.70 5.82 -6.65
C SER A 155 -14.50 7.04 -7.10
N LEU A 156 -15.57 7.39 -6.37
CA LEU A 156 -16.43 8.56 -6.65
C LEU A 156 -15.75 9.88 -6.29
N LEU A 157 -14.68 9.85 -5.49
CA LEU A 157 -13.96 11.04 -5.05
C LEU A 157 -12.82 11.44 -6.01
N ILE A 158 -12.44 10.52 -6.93
CA ILE A 158 -11.22 10.61 -7.73
C ILE A 158 -11.54 11.15 -9.12
N GLU A 159 -10.86 12.22 -9.53
CA GLU A 159 -10.90 12.78 -10.88
C GLU A 159 -10.03 11.96 -11.84
N GLY A 160 -8.86 11.50 -11.38
CA GLY A 160 -7.92 10.75 -12.21
C GLY A 160 -6.64 10.37 -11.48
N ILE A 161 -5.83 9.56 -12.15
CA ILE A 161 -4.51 9.14 -11.66
C ILE A 161 -3.47 9.31 -12.75
N ASN A 162 -2.21 9.52 -12.32
CA ASN A 162 -1.03 9.44 -13.18
C ASN A 162 -0.05 8.45 -12.57
N GLY A 163 -0.01 7.24 -13.14
CA GLY A 163 0.78 6.11 -12.67
C GLY A 163 0.01 4.80 -12.68
N ASP A 164 0.38 3.90 -11.77
CA ASP A 164 -0.17 2.54 -11.67
C ASP A 164 -1.38 2.49 -10.72
N TYR A 165 -2.52 2.04 -11.24
CA TYR A 165 -3.74 1.82 -10.46
C TYR A 165 -3.54 0.78 -9.34
N PHE A 166 -2.86 -0.31 -9.64
CA PHE A 166 -2.63 -1.38 -8.66
C PHE A 166 -1.66 -0.95 -7.54
N ASN A 167 -0.76 -0.01 -7.83
CA ASN A 167 0.02 0.66 -6.79
C ASN A 167 -0.88 1.36 -5.77
N VAL A 168 -1.89 2.10 -6.23
CA VAL A 168 -2.86 2.77 -5.34
C VAL A 168 -3.67 1.77 -4.52
N MET A 169 -3.99 0.61 -5.08
CA MET A 169 -4.63 -0.50 -4.36
C MET A 169 -3.73 -1.14 -3.30
N GLY A 170 -2.41 -0.97 -3.41
CA GLY A 170 -1.43 -1.41 -2.42
C GLY A 170 -0.44 -2.49 -2.86
N LEU A 171 -0.37 -2.84 -4.16
CA LEU A 171 0.64 -3.75 -4.72
C LEU A 171 0.85 -3.50 -6.21
N PRO A 172 2.01 -2.98 -6.66
CA PRO A 172 2.30 -2.70 -8.08
C PRO A 172 2.57 -4.02 -8.85
N VAL A 173 1.51 -4.65 -9.33
CA VAL A 173 1.50 -6.02 -9.87
C VAL A 173 2.48 -6.20 -11.03
N SER A 174 2.50 -5.26 -11.97
CA SER A 174 3.34 -5.36 -13.17
C SER A 174 4.83 -5.27 -12.84
N LEU A 175 5.20 -4.39 -11.91
CA LEU A 175 6.58 -4.22 -11.45
C LEU A 175 7.01 -5.43 -10.61
N LEU A 176 6.18 -5.88 -9.68
CA LEU A 176 6.42 -7.08 -8.87
C LEU A 176 6.64 -8.33 -9.74
N ALA A 177 5.82 -8.52 -10.78
CA ALA A 177 5.96 -9.67 -11.67
C ALA A 177 7.30 -9.69 -12.42
N ARG A 178 7.90 -8.54 -12.71
CA ARG A 178 9.24 -8.44 -13.34
C ARG A 178 10.33 -8.85 -12.36
N HIS A 179 10.33 -8.28 -11.14
CA HIS A 179 11.30 -8.63 -10.10
C HIS A 179 11.25 -10.13 -9.74
N LEU A 180 10.05 -10.71 -9.64
CA LEU A 180 9.91 -12.16 -9.38
C LEU A 180 10.51 -13.04 -10.49
N LYS A 181 10.45 -12.61 -11.76
CA LYS A 181 11.08 -13.33 -12.86
C LYS A 181 12.60 -13.30 -12.79
N GLU A 182 13.19 -12.19 -12.34
CA GLU A 182 14.64 -12.05 -12.18
C GLU A 182 15.18 -12.95 -11.03
N ILE A 183 14.38 -13.11 -9.97
CA ILE A 183 14.72 -13.96 -8.83
C ILE A 183 14.62 -15.46 -9.19
N ALA A 184 13.74 -15.82 -10.12
CA ALA A 184 13.52 -17.21 -10.54
C ALA A 184 14.56 -17.73 -11.56
N GLN A 185 15.45 -16.86 -12.06
CA GLN A 185 16.57 -17.22 -12.95
C GLN A 185 17.83 -17.53 -12.14
#